data_3e457d9fef24d41aff9e1f57e4239788
#
_entry.id   3e457d9fef24d41aff9e1f57e4239788
#
_cell.length_a   1.000
_cell.length_b   1.000
_cell.length_c   1.000
_cell.angle_alpha   90.00
_cell.angle_beta   90.00
_cell.angle_gamma   90.00
#
_symmetry.space_group_name_H-M   'P 1'
#
loop_
_entity.id
_entity.type
_entity.pdbx_description
1 polymer ?
#
loop_
_entity_poly.entity_id
_entity_poly.type
_entity_poly.pdbx_seq_one_letter_code
_entity_poly.pdbx_strand_id
1 'polypeptide(L)'
;MTSERENLLLLAQAHAELAARQRTCPLAHFEPHNGQKPVYVSRKPIVIVLAGNRYGKTHALVAGAQAAALGYRPWEVDGFELVRDGDKWDFPPRAEMPAASWVRRWDGLPIAVPNKILMVSGLSLARGIGEIIQPKWNALWPQKVAFKPYLGSLGTWNKILLPNGSEVYFGSALQENLAFEGFASDAIFLDEPQPRRVFTAVRRGTIDNKAQVTWTMTPLGDANMAWVAADLINNNNPDVEIVRGSSYDNPHVDRDSLDKFFSDPSLSPEERRARMSGEIAALGRRIVTTFTQSSIIESSSLHIPPEVPRLLVVDPHHSRKPFMIWVAVEDGGEQLTIYREWPEEEFEKIGPSQVTLDVLNGVIKTAEGRENIVWRICDPAFGRQKAKVLGTQFPSFVDGMSEYGLTFDTRVDNDLERGIQTLRDGFKISSTTGRSRILVSSNCHNAIRALQFWSYEDAEAGEMKPSEAFKDPVDCVRYAAMYRLPREIESYSYIDEG
;
A
#
# COMPACT_ATOMS: atom_id res chain seq x y z
N MET A 1 -61.77 13.15 -9.86
CA MET A 1 -61.52 11.65 -9.92
C MET A 1 -60.95 11.17 -11.25
N THR A 2 -61.41 11.63 -12.42
CA THR A 2 -60.82 11.26 -13.73
C THR A 2 -59.37 11.76 -13.90
N SER A 3 -59.08 13.00 -13.57
CA SER A 3 -57.73 13.61 -13.67
C SER A 3 -56.68 12.91 -12.81
N GLU A 4 -57.03 12.50 -11.61
CA GLU A 4 -56.12 11.85 -10.65
C GLU A 4 -55.73 10.43 -11.09
N ARG A 5 -56.71 9.71 -11.68
CA ARG A 5 -56.49 8.38 -12.24
C ARG A 5 -55.66 8.42 -13.53
N GLU A 6 -55.84 9.43 -14.36
CA GLU A 6 -55.01 9.67 -15.55
C GLU A 6 -53.58 10.01 -15.19
N ASN A 7 -53.38 10.87 -14.17
CA ASN A 7 -52.03 11.21 -13.68
C ASN A 7 -51.30 10.00 -13.08
N LEU A 8 -52.02 9.14 -12.33
CA LEU A 8 -51.42 7.90 -11.80
C LEU A 8 -51.06 6.91 -12.93
N LEU A 9 -51.86 6.85 -13.99
CA LEU A 9 -51.56 5.99 -15.14
C LEU A 9 -50.34 6.49 -15.93
N LEU A 10 -50.26 7.79 -16.15
CA LEU A 10 -49.09 8.44 -16.77
C LEU A 10 -47.82 8.25 -15.94
N LEU A 11 -47.95 8.36 -14.63
CA LEU A 11 -46.83 8.13 -13.71
C LEU A 11 -46.34 6.67 -13.76
N ALA A 12 -47.27 5.72 -13.76
CA ALA A 12 -46.95 4.30 -13.87
C ALA A 12 -46.31 3.95 -15.22
N GLN A 13 -46.78 4.56 -16.31
CA GLN A 13 -46.19 4.40 -17.64
C GLN A 13 -44.78 4.98 -17.69
N ALA A 14 -44.57 6.18 -17.14
CA ALA A 14 -43.26 6.81 -17.07
C ALA A 14 -42.28 5.97 -16.23
N HIS A 15 -42.71 5.43 -15.09
CA HIS A 15 -41.91 4.53 -14.27
C HIS A 15 -41.58 3.22 -15.01
N ALA A 16 -42.52 2.64 -15.74
CA ALA A 16 -42.29 1.42 -16.53
C ALA A 16 -41.28 1.68 -17.67
N GLU A 17 -41.38 2.84 -18.34
CA GLU A 17 -40.45 3.25 -19.39
C GLU A 17 -39.07 3.53 -18.85
N LEU A 18 -38.95 4.25 -17.72
CA LEU A 18 -37.67 4.48 -17.02
C LEU A 18 -37.01 3.16 -16.62
N ALA A 19 -37.78 2.24 -16.05
CA ALA A 19 -37.31 0.91 -15.71
C ALA A 19 -36.84 0.10 -16.93
N ALA A 20 -37.51 0.25 -18.05
CA ALA A 20 -37.10 -0.38 -19.30
C ALA A 20 -35.80 0.22 -19.86
N ARG A 21 -35.67 1.55 -19.84
CA ARG A 21 -34.44 2.26 -20.23
C ARG A 21 -33.25 1.89 -19.33
N GLN A 22 -33.45 1.84 -18.00
CA GLN A 22 -32.44 1.42 -17.03
C GLN A 22 -31.93 -0.02 -17.32
N ARG A 23 -32.83 -0.94 -17.70
CA ARG A 23 -32.44 -2.30 -18.10
C ARG A 23 -31.71 -2.34 -19.45
N THR A 24 -32.01 -1.40 -20.35
CA THR A 24 -31.38 -1.36 -21.67
C THR A 24 -29.94 -0.85 -21.61
N CYS A 25 -29.68 0.18 -20.85
CA CYS A 25 -28.33 0.74 -20.65
C CYS A 25 -28.11 1.18 -19.20
N PRO A 26 -27.77 0.25 -18.30
CA PRO A 26 -27.55 0.56 -16.88
C PRO A 26 -26.50 1.65 -16.67
N LEU A 27 -25.45 1.70 -17.50
CA LEU A 27 -24.39 2.70 -17.40
C LEU A 27 -24.89 4.14 -17.61
N ALA A 28 -25.84 4.34 -18.50
CA ALA A 28 -26.43 5.68 -18.73
C ALA A 28 -27.32 6.15 -17.55
N HIS A 29 -27.75 5.24 -16.71
CA HIS A 29 -28.52 5.50 -15.50
C HIS A 29 -27.70 5.34 -14.21
N PHE A 30 -26.37 5.28 -14.33
CA PHE A 30 -25.50 5.29 -13.18
C PHE A 30 -25.53 6.69 -12.55
N GLU A 31 -25.92 6.76 -11.28
CA GLU A 31 -25.99 8.00 -10.53
C GLU A 31 -24.88 8.03 -9.47
N PRO A 32 -23.74 8.67 -9.77
CA PRO A 32 -22.72 8.84 -8.74
C PRO A 32 -23.27 9.73 -7.62
N HIS A 33 -23.29 9.22 -6.39
CA HIS A 33 -23.66 10.06 -5.25
C HIS A 33 -22.60 11.16 -5.01
N ASN A 34 -22.96 12.17 -4.21
CA ASN A 34 -22.13 13.37 -4.07
C ASN A 34 -20.66 13.09 -3.70
N GLY A 35 -20.42 12.09 -2.86
CA GLY A 35 -19.06 11.68 -2.51
C GLY A 35 -18.27 11.03 -3.64
N GLN A 36 -18.92 10.46 -4.65
CA GLN A 36 -18.25 9.84 -5.81
C GLN A 36 -17.97 10.83 -6.94
N LYS A 37 -18.73 11.93 -7.06
CA LYS A 37 -18.57 12.91 -8.14
C LYS A 37 -17.14 13.41 -8.33
N PRO A 38 -16.38 13.73 -7.24
CA PRO A 38 -14.98 14.20 -7.39
C PRO A 38 -14.09 13.22 -8.16
N VAL A 39 -14.37 11.90 -8.09
CA VAL A 39 -13.59 10.87 -8.79
C VAL A 39 -13.59 11.09 -10.31
N TYR A 40 -14.69 11.60 -10.85
CA TYR A 40 -14.88 11.74 -12.31
C TYR A 40 -14.47 13.11 -12.87
N VAL A 41 -14.27 14.10 -11.99
CA VAL A 41 -13.97 15.48 -12.41
C VAL A 41 -12.57 15.96 -12.03
N SER A 42 -11.87 15.21 -11.18
CA SER A 42 -10.51 15.50 -10.76
C SER A 42 -9.55 15.65 -11.93
N ARG A 43 -8.60 16.60 -11.80
CA ARG A 43 -7.50 16.81 -12.74
C ARG A 43 -6.13 16.50 -12.12
N LYS A 44 -6.11 15.72 -11.04
CA LYS A 44 -4.86 15.25 -10.47
C LYS A 44 -4.39 13.98 -11.17
N PRO A 45 -3.08 13.78 -11.32
CA PRO A 45 -2.53 12.53 -11.85
C PRO A 45 -2.98 11.28 -11.12
N ILE A 46 -3.22 11.40 -9.81
CA ILE A 46 -3.64 10.30 -8.94
C ILE A 46 -4.86 10.73 -8.14
N VAL A 47 -5.92 9.93 -8.18
CA VAL A 47 -7.12 10.12 -7.37
C VAL A 47 -7.28 8.89 -6.45
N ILE A 48 -7.16 9.09 -5.15
CA ILE A 48 -7.30 8.04 -4.15
C ILE A 48 -8.64 8.18 -3.45
N VAL A 49 -9.44 7.12 -3.49
CA VAL A 49 -10.74 7.05 -2.80
C VAL A 49 -10.59 6.20 -1.55
N LEU A 50 -10.54 6.86 -0.40
CA LEU A 50 -10.56 6.24 0.92
C LEU A 50 -11.98 6.23 1.44
N ALA A 51 -12.62 5.10 1.42
CA ALA A 51 -14.01 5.04 1.83
C ALA A 51 -14.38 3.73 2.52
N GLY A 52 -15.42 3.82 3.34
CA GLY A 52 -15.97 2.71 4.08
C GLY A 52 -16.48 1.57 3.21
N ASN A 53 -16.82 0.47 3.85
CA ASN A 53 -17.48 -0.67 3.19
C ASN A 53 -18.86 -0.24 2.68
N ARG A 54 -19.28 -0.78 1.54
CA ARG A 54 -20.59 -0.47 0.92
C ARG A 54 -20.75 0.99 0.43
N TYR A 55 -19.70 1.81 0.50
CA TYR A 55 -19.69 3.14 -0.14
C TYR A 55 -19.97 3.09 -1.65
N GLY A 56 -19.68 1.96 -2.30
CA GLY A 56 -19.79 1.83 -3.76
C GLY A 56 -18.48 2.06 -4.51
N LYS A 57 -17.33 1.96 -3.85
CA LYS A 57 -15.99 2.16 -4.41
C LYS A 57 -15.76 1.42 -5.72
N THR A 58 -15.83 0.10 -5.69
CA THR A 58 -15.57 -0.74 -6.87
C THR A 58 -16.63 -0.52 -7.96
N HIS A 59 -17.88 -0.18 -7.59
CA HIS A 59 -18.93 0.13 -8.56
C HIS A 59 -18.59 1.42 -9.32
N ALA A 60 -18.19 2.47 -8.59
CA ALA A 60 -17.73 3.72 -9.19
C ALA A 60 -16.47 3.54 -10.04
N LEU A 61 -15.52 2.70 -9.58
CA LEU A 61 -14.30 2.36 -10.31
C LEU A 61 -14.62 1.72 -11.67
N VAL A 62 -15.54 0.74 -11.69
CA VAL A 62 -15.95 0.05 -12.92
C VAL A 62 -16.71 0.99 -13.86
N ALA A 63 -17.62 1.81 -13.33
CA ALA A 63 -18.31 2.83 -14.14
C ALA A 63 -17.30 3.80 -14.77
N GLY A 64 -16.32 4.25 -14.01
CA GLY A 64 -15.23 5.10 -14.50
C GLY A 64 -14.40 4.44 -15.60
N ALA A 65 -14.08 3.16 -15.46
CA ALA A 65 -13.33 2.41 -16.48
C ALA A 65 -14.12 2.25 -17.77
N GLN A 66 -15.43 1.96 -17.68
CA GLN A 66 -16.31 1.89 -18.85
C GLN A 66 -16.43 3.25 -19.54
N ALA A 67 -16.64 4.33 -18.78
CA ALA A 67 -16.67 5.69 -19.32
C ALA A 67 -15.35 6.10 -19.98
N ALA A 68 -14.21 5.77 -19.37
CA ALA A 68 -12.90 6.03 -19.97
C ALA A 68 -12.73 5.27 -21.29
N ALA A 69 -13.13 4.01 -21.35
CA ALA A 69 -13.08 3.21 -22.58
C ALA A 69 -13.98 3.75 -23.70
N LEU A 70 -15.12 4.36 -23.34
CA LEU A 70 -16.02 5.04 -24.27
C LEU A 70 -15.51 6.46 -24.62
N GLY A 71 -14.72 7.08 -23.74
CA GLY A 71 -14.24 8.45 -23.86
C GLY A 71 -15.21 9.51 -23.34
N TYR A 72 -16.36 9.12 -22.82
CA TYR A 72 -17.37 10.00 -22.23
C TYR A 72 -18.19 9.26 -21.15
N ARG A 73 -18.92 10.01 -20.35
CA ARG A 73 -19.80 9.53 -19.27
C ARG A 73 -21.24 9.51 -19.75
N PRO A 74 -21.82 8.34 -20.10
CA PRO A 74 -23.21 8.24 -20.61
C PRO A 74 -24.25 8.83 -19.66
N TRP A 75 -24.01 8.74 -18.35
CA TRP A 75 -24.92 9.27 -17.32
C TRP A 75 -24.94 10.81 -17.21
N GLU A 76 -24.06 11.49 -17.93
CA GLU A 76 -24.05 12.96 -18.03
C GLU A 76 -24.66 13.46 -19.34
N VAL A 77 -25.26 12.57 -20.11
CA VAL A 77 -25.88 12.90 -21.41
C VAL A 77 -27.39 12.80 -21.29
N ASP A 78 -28.06 13.94 -21.37
CA ASP A 78 -29.52 13.99 -21.34
C ASP A 78 -30.12 13.23 -22.53
N GLY A 79 -31.11 12.37 -22.27
CA GLY A 79 -31.74 11.60 -23.30
C GLY A 79 -30.85 10.55 -23.98
N PHE A 80 -29.82 10.09 -23.28
CA PHE A 80 -28.87 9.09 -23.82
C PHE A 80 -29.59 7.84 -24.33
N GLU A 81 -29.25 7.46 -25.56
CA GLU A 81 -29.74 6.23 -26.18
C GLU A 81 -28.62 5.49 -26.89
N LEU A 82 -28.69 4.15 -26.89
CA LEU A 82 -27.83 3.32 -27.72
C LEU A 82 -28.22 3.45 -29.19
N VAL A 83 -27.23 3.42 -30.06
CA VAL A 83 -27.46 3.40 -31.52
C VAL A 83 -27.64 1.96 -32.00
N ARG A 84 -28.45 1.80 -33.08
CA ARG A 84 -28.67 0.51 -33.70
C ARG A 84 -28.27 0.56 -35.17
N ASP A 85 -27.40 -0.38 -35.56
CA ASP A 85 -27.04 -0.59 -36.96
C ASP A 85 -27.39 -2.04 -37.36
N GLY A 86 -28.44 -2.22 -38.13
CA GLY A 86 -28.98 -3.52 -38.41
C GLY A 86 -29.43 -4.26 -37.15
N ASP A 87 -28.81 -5.42 -36.88
CA ASP A 87 -29.08 -6.21 -35.68
C ASP A 87 -28.10 -5.94 -34.52
N LYS A 88 -27.13 -5.03 -34.73
CA LYS A 88 -26.09 -4.68 -33.73
C LYS A 88 -26.50 -3.42 -32.97
N TRP A 89 -26.22 -3.43 -31.68
CA TRP A 89 -26.35 -2.28 -30.80
C TRP A 89 -24.97 -1.83 -30.38
N ASP A 90 -24.78 -0.52 -30.31
CA ASP A 90 -23.52 0.09 -29.90
C ASP A 90 -23.75 1.39 -29.14
N PHE A 91 -22.68 1.90 -28.54
CA PHE A 91 -22.64 3.24 -28.00
C PHE A 91 -22.43 4.28 -29.11
N PRO A 92 -23.09 5.43 -29.05
CA PRO A 92 -22.81 6.52 -30.01
C PRO A 92 -21.35 6.96 -29.92
N PRO A 93 -20.75 7.41 -31.05
CA PRO A 93 -19.40 7.93 -31.06
C PRO A 93 -19.24 9.13 -30.12
N ARG A 94 -18.09 9.24 -29.43
CA ARG A 94 -17.81 10.38 -28.54
C ARG A 94 -18.00 11.74 -29.21
N ALA A 95 -17.68 11.86 -30.48
CA ALA A 95 -17.83 13.12 -31.23
C ALA A 95 -19.28 13.65 -31.28
N GLU A 96 -20.26 12.77 -31.11
CA GLU A 96 -21.69 13.11 -31.06
C GLU A 96 -22.16 13.48 -29.65
N MET A 97 -21.30 13.30 -28.64
CA MET A 97 -21.65 13.54 -27.24
C MET A 97 -21.25 14.96 -26.79
N PRO A 98 -22.02 15.56 -25.87
CA PRO A 98 -21.68 16.87 -25.30
C PRO A 98 -20.27 16.87 -24.73
N ALA A 99 -19.46 17.89 -25.03
CA ALA A 99 -18.08 17.97 -24.58
C ALA A 99 -17.93 18.02 -23.05
N ALA A 100 -18.97 18.40 -22.33
CA ALA A 100 -19.04 18.37 -20.87
C ALA A 100 -19.00 16.93 -20.32
N SER A 101 -19.58 15.95 -21.04
CA SER A 101 -19.57 14.54 -20.65
C SER A 101 -18.24 13.83 -20.96
N TRP A 102 -17.35 14.42 -21.74
CA TRP A 102 -16.12 13.76 -22.15
C TRP A 102 -15.19 13.44 -20.98
N VAL A 103 -14.64 12.25 -21.00
CA VAL A 103 -13.56 11.86 -20.07
C VAL A 103 -12.27 12.55 -20.51
N ARG A 104 -11.58 13.13 -19.54
CA ARG A 104 -10.36 13.91 -19.79
C ARG A 104 -9.20 13.34 -18.98
N ARG A 105 -8.03 13.42 -19.57
CA ARG A 105 -6.76 13.19 -18.89
C ARG A 105 -6.53 14.28 -17.83
N TRP A 106 -5.57 14.07 -16.95
CA TRP A 106 -5.25 15.04 -15.90
C TRP A 106 -4.76 16.40 -16.44
N ASP A 107 -4.17 16.43 -17.65
CA ASP A 107 -3.78 17.67 -18.32
C ASP A 107 -4.96 18.44 -18.97
N GLY A 108 -6.19 17.94 -18.81
CA GLY A 108 -7.41 18.55 -19.31
C GLY A 108 -7.78 18.19 -20.75
N LEU A 109 -6.92 17.52 -21.49
CA LEU A 109 -7.23 17.07 -22.85
C LEU A 109 -8.16 15.86 -22.81
N PRO A 110 -9.03 15.68 -23.81
CA PRO A 110 -9.85 14.48 -23.93
C PRO A 110 -8.97 13.22 -24.01
N ILE A 111 -9.40 12.13 -23.34
CA ILE A 111 -8.77 10.83 -23.51
C ILE A 111 -8.89 10.35 -24.95
N ALA A 112 -7.88 9.66 -25.48
CA ALA A 112 -7.95 9.06 -26.82
C ALA A 112 -9.09 8.03 -26.90
N VAL A 113 -9.65 7.81 -28.08
CA VAL A 113 -10.60 6.72 -28.38
C VAL A 113 -10.33 6.29 -29.83
N PRO A 114 -10.06 5.01 -30.11
CA PRO A 114 -9.92 3.91 -29.15
C PRO A 114 -8.73 4.09 -28.21
N ASN A 115 -8.79 3.44 -27.05
CA ASN A 115 -7.80 3.58 -26.00
C ASN A 115 -7.50 2.26 -25.29
N LYS A 116 -6.52 2.30 -24.37
CA LYS A 116 -6.11 1.17 -23.53
C LYS A 116 -6.32 1.51 -22.08
N ILE A 117 -7.19 0.76 -21.43
CA ILE A 117 -7.51 0.88 -20.01
C ILE A 117 -6.87 -0.27 -19.25
N LEU A 118 -6.28 0.01 -18.09
CA LEU A 118 -5.75 -0.99 -17.18
C LEU A 118 -6.55 -1.01 -15.88
N MET A 119 -7.01 -2.20 -15.49
CA MET A 119 -7.65 -2.45 -14.19
C MET A 119 -6.84 -3.48 -13.40
N VAL A 120 -6.43 -3.15 -12.18
CA VAL A 120 -5.66 -4.05 -11.31
C VAL A 120 -6.32 -4.17 -9.95
N SER A 121 -6.55 -5.42 -9.53
CA SER A 121 -7.06 -5.69 -8.18
C SER A 121 -5.91 -6.01 -7.22
N GLY A 122 -6.02 -5.53 -5.98
CA GLY A 122 -5.15 -5.92 -4.86
C GLY A 122 -5.35 -7.37 -4.40
N LEU A 123 -6.45 -8.00 -4.84
CA LEU A 123 -6.78 -9.38 -4.55
C LEU A 123 -6.32 -10.32 -5.69
N SER A 124 -6.46 -11.63 -5.49
CA SER A 124 -6.16 -12.60 -6.56
C SER A 124 -7.01 -12.39 -7.81
N LEU A 125 -6.54 -12.86 -8.98
CA LEU A 125 -7.31 -12.78 -10.23
C LEU A 125 -8.71 -13.38 -10.10
N ALA A 126 -8.82 -14.57 -9.52
CA ALA A 126 -10.10 -15.24 -9.36
C ALA A 126 -11.07 -14.39 -8.53
N ARG A 127 -10.62 -13.90 -7.37
CA ARG A 127 -11.47 -13.14 -6.46
C ARG A 127 -11.67 -11.69 -6.92
N GLY A 128 -10.59 -10.99 -7.24
CA GLY A 128 -10.67 -9.57 -7.57
C GLY A 128 -11.29 -9.31 -8.93
N ILE A 129 -10.81 -10.01 -9.97
CA ILE A 129 -11.35 -9.87 -11.30
C ILE A 129 -12.60 -10.72 -11.49
N GLY A 130 -12.50 -12.03 -11.21
CA GLY A 130 -13.61 -12.99 -11.50
C GLY A 130 -14.86 -12.76 -10.66
N GLU A 131 -14.73 -12.64 -9.34
CA GLU A 131 -15.89 -12.56 -8.44
C GLU A 131 -16.36 -11.13 -8.16
N ILE A 132 -15.49 -10.12 -8.33
CA ILE A 132 -15.83 -8.74 -7.95
C ILE A 132 -15.98 -7.83 -9.18
N ILE A 133 -14.95 -7.70 -10.03
CA ILE A 133 -14.97 -6.72 -11.13
C ILE A 133 -15.85 -7.20 -12.29
N GLN A 134 -15.69 -8.44 -12.76
CA GLN A 134 -16.49 -8.97 -13.88
C GLN A 134 -18.01 -8.89 -13.67
N PRO A 135 -18.57 -9.31 -12.51
CA PRO A 135 -20.00 -9.17 -12.27
C PRO A 135 -20.47 -7.72 -12.28
N LYS A 136 -19.68 -6.78 -11.70
CA LYS A 136 -20.03 -5.36 -11.70
C LYS A 136 -19.92 -4.73 -13.08
N TRP A 137 -18.93 -5.15 -13.88
CA TRP A 137 -18.82 -4.75 -15.27
C TRP A 137 -20.06 -5.15 -16.06
N ASN A 138 -20.46 -6.43 -15.95
CA ASN A 138 -21.65 -6.95 -16.64
C ASN A 138 -22.95 -6.32 -16.15
N ALA A 139 -23.02 -5.94 -14.87
CA ALA A 139 -24.20 -5.29 -14.31
C ALA A 139 -24.41 -3.87 -14.85
N LEU A 140 -23.33 -3.17 -15.18
CA LEU A 140 -23.37 -1.80 -15.72
C LEU A 140 -23.37 -1.76 -17.26
N TRP A 141 -22.74 -2.74 -17.91
CA TRP A 141 -22.66 -2.79 -19.38
C TRP A 141 -23.98 -3.21 -20.00
N PRO A 142 -24.42 -2.51 -21.05
CA PRO A 142 -25.67 -2.88 -21.72
C PRO A 142 -25.61 -4.29 -22.32
N GLN A 143 -26.57 -5.14 -21.98
CA GLN A 143 -26.59 -6.54 -22.44
C GLN A 143 -26.66 -6.70 -23.97
N LYS A 144 -27.22 -5.69 -24.65
CA LYS A 144 -27.33 -5.67 -26.11
C LYS A 144 -26.05 -5.29 -26.83
N VAL A 145 -25.11 -4.66 -26.14
CA VAL A 145 -23.83 -4.26 -26.73
C VAL A 145 -22.78 -5.33 -26.46
N ALA A 146 -22.45 -6.08 -27.50
CA ALA A 146 -21.48 -7.16 -27.39
C ALA A 146 -20.05 -6.61 -27.26
N PHE A 147 -19.22 -7.28 -26.45
CA PHE A 147 -17.76 -7.11 -26.42
C PHE A 147 -17.10 -8.48 -26.51
N LYS A 148 -15.83 -8.52 -26.87
CA LYS A 148 -15.06 -9.76 -27.02
C LYS A 148 -14.14 -9.97 -25.82
N PRO A 149 -14.44 -10.93 -24.90
CA PRO A 149 -13.55 -11.27 -23.81
C PRO A 149 -12.42 -12.20 -24.29
N TYR A 150 -11.23 -12.02 -23.73
CA TYR A 150 -10.09 -12.92 -23.82
C TYR A 150 -9.86 -13.49 -22.41
N LEU A 151 -10.05 -14.79 -22.28
CA LEU A 151 -10.02 -15.48 -21.02
C LEU A 151 -8.62 -15.95 -20.66
N GLY A 152 -8.25 -15.83 -19.42
CA GLY A 152 -7.13 -16.48 -18.79
C GLY A 152 -7.52 -17.81 -18.16
N SER A 153 -6.66 -18.26 -17.24
CA SER A 153 -6.97 -19.42 -16.42
C SER A 153 -8.22 -19.19 -15.57
N LEU A 154 -8.99 -20.24 -15.29
CA LEU A 154 -10.19 -20.20 -14.46
C LEU A 154 -11.34 -19.32 -15.01
N GLY A 155 -11.36 -19.02 -16.32
CA GLY A 155 -12.42 -18.21 -16.92
C GLY A 155 -12.40 -16.71 -16.54
N THR A 156 -11.36 -16.23 -15.91
CA THR A 156 -11.17 -14.81 -15.60
C THR A 156 -10.76 -14.03 -16.84
N TRP A 157 -11.17 -12.78 -16.94
CA TRP A 157 -10.75 -11.92 -18.03
C TRP A 157 -9.30 -11.47 -17.87
N ASN A 158 -8.52 -11.67 -18.94
CA ASN A 158 -7.22 -11.00 -19.10
C ASN A 158 -7.40 -9.67 -19.85
N LYS A 159 -8.30 -9.67 -20.84
CA LYS A 159 -8.59 -8.50 -21.66
C LYS A 159 -10.01 -8.59 -22.21
N ILE A 160 -10.63 -7.45 -22.44
CA ILE A 160 -11.83 -7.33 -23.28
C ILE A 160 -11.57 -6.31 -24.39
N LEU A 161 -12.12 -6.59 -25.57
CA LEU A 161 -12.14 -5.69 -26.72
C LEU A 161 -13.56 -5.17 -26.91
N LEU A 162 -13.71 -3.85 -26.86
CA LEU A 162 -14.99 -3.17 -27.01
C LEU A 162 -15.30 -2.87 -28.48
N PRO A 163 -16.57 -2.63 -28.85
CA PRO A 163 -16.94 -2.35 -30.26
C PRO A 163 -16.24 -1.14 -30.87
N ASN A 164 -15.97 -0.10 -30.08
CA ASN A 164 -15.25 1.10 -30.52
C ASN A 164 -13.75 0.90 -30.69
N GLY A 165 -13.24 -0.33 -30.51
CA GLY A 165 -11.82 -0.68 -30.63
C GLY A 165 -11.00 -0.46 -29.36
N SER A 166 -11.59 0.07 -28.28
CA SER A 166 -10.89 0.23 -27.01
C SER A 166 -10.68 -1.14 -26.34
N GLU A 167 -9.55 -1.26 -25.64
CA GLU A 167 -9.16 -2.48 -24.95
C GLU A 167 -9.09 -2.24 -23.44
N VAL A 168 -9.63 -3.16 -22.64
CA VAL A 168 -9.50 -3.13 -21.19
C VAL A 168 -8.73 -4.36 -20.74
N TYR A 169 -7.62 -4.14 -20.07
CA TYR A 169 -6.74 -5.17 -19.54
C TYR A 169 -6.99 -5.34 -18.04
N PHE A 170 -6.91 -6.57 -17.58
CA PHE A 170 -7.14 -6.92 -16.19
C PHE A 170 -5.93 -7.63 -15.59
N GLY A 171 -5.57 -7.25 -14.37
CA GLY A 171 -4.44 -7.81 -13.64
C GLY A 171 -4.71 -7.93 -12.15
N SER A 172 -3.83 -8.64 -11.48
CA SER A 172 -3.81 -8.78 -10.01
C SER A 172 -2.43 -8.41 -9.48
N ALA A 173 -2.41 -7.74 -8.36
CA ALA A 173 -1.19 -7.41 -7.62
C ALA A 173 -0.44 -8.64 -7.10
N LEU A 174 -1.10 -9.79 -7.02
CA LEU A 174 -0.53 -11.05 -6.54
C LEU A 174 0.13 -11.88 -7.66
N GLN A 175 0.14 -11.41 -8.90
CA GLN A 175 0.84 -12.07 -9.99
C GLN A 175 2.36 -11.86 -9.84
N GLU A 176 3.14 -12.94 -9.95
CA GLU A 176 4.62 -12.91 -9.86
C GLU A 176 5.24 -12.06 -10.97
N ASN A 177 4.75 -12.23 -12.19
CA ASN A 177 5.14 -11.41 -13.33
C ASN A 177 4.09 -10.32 -13.53
N LEU A 178 4.49 -9.08 -13.36
CA LEU A 178 3.64 -7.93 -13.65
C LEU A 178 3.48 -7.80 -15.17
N ALA A 179 2.51 -8.55 -15.71
CA ALA A 179 2.21 -8.58 -17.15
C ALA A 179 1.90 -7.19 -17.76
N PHE A 180 1.74 -6.18 -16.92
CA PHE A 180 1.49 -4.79 -17.27
C PHE A 180 2.72 -3.88 -17.08
N GLU A 181 3.89 -4.42 -16.73
CA GLU A 181 5.13 -3.64 -16.66
C GLU A 181 5.52 -3.18 -18.07
N GLY A 182 5.70 -1.85 -18.24
CA GLY A 182 5.95 -1.24 -19.55
C GLY A 182 4.71 -1.08 -20.43
N PHE A 183 3.51 -1.34 -19.91
CA PHE A 183 2.26 -1.18 -20.64
C PHE A 183 1.81 0.31 -20.60
N ALA A 184 1.83 0.98 -21.75
CA ALA A 184 1.31 2.34 -21.89
C ALA A 184 -0.22 2.31 -21.86
N SER A 185 -0.81 2.93 -20.83
CA SER A 185 -2.26 3.02 -20.62
C SER A 185 -2.75 4.45 -20.84
N ASP A 186 -4.00 4.60 -21.21
CA ASP A 186 -4.68 5.91 -21.31
C ASP A 186 -5.43 6.27 -20.03
N ALA A 187 -5.86 5.28 -19.25
CA ALA A 187 -6.37 5.42 -17.89
C ALA A 187 -6.12 4.14 -17.09
N ILE A 188 -5.96 4.28 -15.78
CA ILE A 188 -5.63 3.18 -14.87
C ILE A 188 -6.57 3.20 -13.67
N PHE A 189 -7.09 2.03 -13.34
CA PHE A 189 -8.03 1.82 -12.24
C PHE A 189 -7.52 0.73 -11.31
N LEU A 190 -7.23 1.09 -10.06
CA LEU A 190 -6.74 0.19 -9.03
C LEU A 190 -7.81 -0.03 -7.97
N ASP A 191 -8.07 -1.30 -7.63
CA ASP A 191 -9.03 -1.69 -6.59
C ASP A 191 -8.29 -2.34 -5.44
N GLU A 192 -8.51 -1.87 -4.24
CA GLU A 192 -7.89 -2.22 -2.97
C GLU A 192 -6.37 -1.88 -2.91
N PRO A 193 -5.74 -1.83 -1.70
CA PRO A 193 -4.33 -1.48 -1.56
C PRO A 193 -3.41 -2.40 -2.36
N GLN A 194 -2.41 -1.81 -3.03
CA GLN A 194 -1.46 -2.51 -3.89
C GLN A 194 -0.06 -2.50 -3.27
N PRO A 195 0.79 -3.52 -3.49
CA PRO A 195 2.21 -3.44 -3.21
C PRO A 195 2.87 -2.26 -3.96
N ARG A 196 3.85 -1.61 -3.34
CA ARG A 196 4.56 -0.45 -3.95
C ARG A 196 5.15 -0.77 -5.32
N ARG A 197 5.72 -1.98 -5.49
CA ARG A 197 6.25 -2.45 -6.79
C ARG A 197 5.22 -2.39 -7.91
N VAL A 198 3.96 -2.78 -7.62
CA VAL A 198 2.85 -2.74 -8.59
C VAL A 198 2.53 -1.31 -8.97
N PHE A 199 2.40 -0.43 -7.97
CA PHE A 199 2.14 0.98 -8.22
C PHE A 199 3.26 1.65 -9.02
N THR A 200 4.53 1.33 -8.75
CA THR A 200 5.68 1.84 -9.51
C THR A 200 5.63 1.38 -10.97
N ALA A 201 5.32 0.09 -11.22
CA ALA A 201 5.18 -0.43 -12.57
C ALA A 201 4.05 0.25 -13.35
N VAL A 202 2.89 0.43 -12.68
CA VAL A 202 1.72 1.11 -13.25
C VAL A 202 2.02 2.58 -13.56
N ARG A 203 2.71 3.29 -12.65
CA ARG A 203 3.10 4.70 -12.85
C ARG A 203 3.98 4.92 -14.08
N ARG A 204 4.87 4.00 -14.40
CA ARG A 204 5.67 4.07 -15.64
C ARG A 204 4.78 4.10 -16.87
N GLY A 205 3.71 3.32 -16.90
CA GLY A 205 2.74 3.28 -17.99
C GLY A 205 1.90 4.55 -18.15
N THR A 206 1.95 5.51 -17.21
CA THR A 206 1.20 6.78 -17.32
C THR A 206 1.93 7.87 -18.06
N ILE A 207 3.24 7.72 -18.28
CA ILE A 207 4.11 8.82 -18.74
C ILE A 207 3.74 9.27 -20.16
N ASP A 208 3.62 8.32 -21.09
CA ASP A 208 3.43 8.61 -22.51
C ASP A 208 2.05 9.24 -22.80
N ASN A 209 1.00 8.69 -22.18
CA ASN A 209 -0.38 9.08 -22.46
C ASN A 209 -0.96 10.03 -21.39
N LYS A 210 -0.16 10.42 -20.40
CA LYS A 210 -0.61 11.25 -19.27
C LYS A 210 -1.88 10.67 -18.62
N ALA A 211 -1.86 9.36 -18.44
CA ALA A 211 -2.97 8.63 -17.86
C ALA A 211 -3.21 9.03 -16.41
N GLN A 212 -4.47 9.17 -16.02
CA GLN A 212 -4.86 9.31 -14.62
C GLN A 212 -4.95 7.94 -13.96
N VAL A 213 -4.47 7.86 -12.72
CA VAL A 213 -4.65 6.69 -11.86
C VAL A 213 -5.80 6.97 -10.90
N THR A 214 -6.88 6.20 -11.01
CA THR A 214 -7.98 6.20 -10.03
C THR A 214 -7.84 4.97 -9.15
N TRP A 215 -7.73 5.18 -7.85
CA TRP A 215 -7.44 4.11 -6.90
C TRP A 215 -8.45 4.08 -5.75
N THR A 216 -9.19 3.00 -5.63
CA THR A 216 -10.19 2.82 -4.57
C THR A 216 -9.70 1.83 -3.52
N MET A 217 -9.88 2.16 -2.25
CA MET A 217 -9.45 1.27 -1.17
C MET A 217 -10.25 1.45 0.13
N THR A 218 -10.35 0.35 0.88
CA THR A 218 -10.76 0.40 2.29
C THR A 218 -9.47 0.49 3.12
N PRO A 219 -9.23 1.55 3.89
CA PRO A 219 -7.96 1.79 4.54
C PRO A 219 -7.79 0.97 5.83
N LEU A 220 -7.84 -0.35 5.69
CA LEU A 220 -7.48 -1.29 6.74
C LEU A 220 -5.96 -1.33 6.87
N GLY A 221 -5.46 -1.33 8.10
CA GLY A 221 -4.04 -1.16 8.39
C GLY A 221 -3.17 -2.37 8.03
N ASP A 222 -3.03 -2.67 6.76
CA ASP A 222 -2.07 -3.65 6.24
C ASP A 222 -0.78 -2.97 5.71
N ALA A 223 0.22 -3.77 5.36
CA ALA A 223 1.50 -3.28 4.87
C ALA A 223 1.36 -2.45 3.58
N ASN A 224 0.38 -2.79 2.72
CA ASN A 224 0.14 -2.06 1.48
C ASN A 224 -0.48 -0.69 1.76
N MET A 225 -1.45 -0.63 2.70
CA MET A 225 -2.03 0.64 3.12
C MET A 225 -1.00 1.55 3.80
N ALA A 226 -0.05 0.96 4.51
CA ALA A 226 0.98 1.67 5.24
C ALA A 226 1.84 2.56 4.33
N TRP A 227 2.39 2.02 3.25
CA TRP A 227 3.20 2.80 2.33
C TRP A 227 2.36 3.85 1.57
N VAL A 228 1.09 3.51 1.21
CA VAL A 228 0.18 4.47 0.57
C VAL A 228 -0.07 5.66 1.50
N ALA A 229 -0.29 5.39 2.79
CA ALA A 229 -0.49 6.45 3.78
C ALA A 229 0.76 7.33 3.93
N ALA A 230 1.94 6.72 4.04
CA ALA A 230 3.20 7.44 4.21
C ALA A 230 3.57 8.28 2.98
N ASP A 231 3.55 7.68 1.79
CA ASP A 231 4.15 8.27 0.60
C ASP A 231 3.18 9.14 -0.21
N LEU A 232 1.89 8.80 -0.19
CA LEU A 232 0.90 9.47 -1.05
C LEU A 232 -0.07 10.35 -0.28
N ILE A 233 -0.43 9.99 0.97
CA ILE A 233 -1.49 10.67 1.70
C ILE A 233 -0.92 11.71 2.66
N ASN A 234 0.05 11.34 3.49
CA ASN A 234 0.58 12.21 4.56
C ASN A 234 1.61 13.24 4.06
N ASN A 235 2.21 13.01 2.89
CA ASN A 235 3.26 13.88 2.32
C ASN A 235 2.71 15.12 1.58
N ASN A 236 1.40 15.41 1.64
CA ASN A 236 0.78 16.51 0.88
C ASN A 236 1.21 16.55 -0.59
N ASN A 237 1.27 15.37 -1.22
CA ASN A 237 1.73 15.23 -2.59
C ASN A 237 0.83 16.02 -3.55
N PRO A 238 1.35 17.02 -4.28
CA PRO A 238 0.54 17.88 -5.14
C PRO A 238 -0.14 17.14 -6.30
N ASP A 239 0.35 15.96 -6.65
CA ASP A 239 -0.19 15.10 -7.72
C ASP A 239 -1.37 14.23 -7.25
N VAL A 240 -1.65 14.22 -5.96
CA VAL A 240 -2.66 13.33 -5.36
C VAL A 240 -3.89 14.13 -4.94
N GLU A 241 -5.07 13.64 -5.29
CA GLU A 241 -6.35 14.03 -4.71
C GLU A 241 -6.90 12.90 -3.87
N ILE A 242 -7.33 13.22 -2.66
CA ILE A 242 -7.90 12.25 -1.72
C ILE A 242 -9.39 12.52 -1.57
N VAL A 243 -10.18 11.58 -2.04
CA VAL A 243 -11.64 11.56 -1.86
C VAL A 243 -11.96 10.66 -0.67
N ARG A 244 -12.63 11.20 0.33
CA ARG A 244 -13.05 10.45 1.51
C ARG A 244 -14.54 10.22 1.51
N GLY A 245 -14.97 9.05 2.01
CA GLY A 245 -16.40 8.73 2.03
C GLY A 245 -16.79 7.73 3.11
N SER A 246 -18.01 7.89 3.61
CA SER A 246 -18.62 7.01 4.59
C SER A 246 -19.53 5.98 3.92
N SER A 247 -19.69 4.83 4.55
CA SER A 247 -20.73 3.84 4.17
C SER A 247 -22.11 4.46 4.13
N TYR A 248 -22.37 5.47 4.95
CA TYR A 248 -23.64 6.17 5.05
C TYR A 248 -23.90 7.19 3.93
N ASP A 249 -22.90 7.52 3.13
CA ASP A 249 -23.06 8.40 1.96
C ASP A 249 -23.74 7.70 0.80
N ASN A 250 -23.80 6.35 0.81
CA ASN A 250 -24.43 5.58 -0.23
C ASN A 250 -25.95 5.48 0.02
N PRO A 251 -26.78 6.12 -0.83
CA PRO A 251 -28.23 6.13 -0.65
C PRO A 251 -28.90 4.77 -0.94
N HIS A 252 -28.17 3.83 -1.55
CA HIS A 252 -28.70 2.52 -1.95
C HIS A 252 -28.50 1.45 -0.88
N VAL A 253 -27.89 1.75 0.25
CA VAL A 253 -27.64 0.79 1.33
C VAL A 253 -28.59 1.05 2.48
N ASP A 254 -29.20 -0.04 2.97
CA ASP A 254 -30.06 0.01 4.14
C ASP A 254 -29.29 0.42 5.40
N ARG A 255 -29.76 1.48 6.04
CA ARG A 255 -29.08 2.06 7.22
C ARG A 255 -29.14 1.16 8.43
N ASP A 256 -30.26 0.47 8.65
CA ASP A 256 -30.41 -0.45 9.78
C ASP A 256 -29.42 -1.62 9.67
N SER A 257 -29.17 -2.09 8.46
CA SER A 257 -28.16 -3.12 8.19
C SER A 257 -26.73 -2.62 8.43
N LEU A 258 -26.45 -1.36 8.10
CA LEU A 258 -25.13 -0.75 8.42
C LEU A 258 -24.95 -0.61 9.93
N ASP A 259 -25.97 -0.13 10.63
CA ASP A 259 -25.93 0.07 12.07
C ASP A 259 -25.70 -1.25 12.81
N LYS A 260 -26.40 -2.33 12.40
CA LYS A 260 -26.19 -3.67 12.95
C LYS A 260 -24.77 -4.16 12.71
N PHE A 261 -24.24 -4.00 11.49
CA PHE A 261 -22.88 -4.42 11.16
C PHE A 261 -21.84 -3.65 11.97
N PHE A 262 -21.98 -2.32 12.07
CA PHE A 262 -21.01 -1.50 12.80
C PHE A 262 -21.19 -1.55 14.33
N SER A 263 -22.29 -2.12 14.83
CA SER A 263 -22.48 -2.38 16.25
C SER A 263 -21.89 -3.72 16.69
N ASP A 264 -21.37 -4.53 15.77
CA ASP A 264 -20.77 -5.83 16.07
C ASP A 264 -19.58 -5.66 17.03
N PRO A 265 -19.59 -6.29 18.21
CA PRO A 265 -18.53 -6.19 19.19
C PRO A 265 -17.21 -6.85 18.75
N SER A 266 -17.24 -7.69 17.70
CA SER A 266 -16.02 -8.28 17.12
C SER A 266 -15.16 -7.26 16.36
N LEU A 267 -15.73 -6.12 15.97
CA LEU A 267 -14.99 -5.05 15.30
C LEU A 267 -14.27 -4.17 16.32
N SER A 268 -12.95 -4.04 16.18
CA SER A 268 -12.22 -3.03 16.97
C SER A 268 -12.70 -1.60 16.63
N PRO A 269 -12.54 -0.64 17.54
CA PRO A 269 -12.93 0.75 17.27
C PRO A 269 -12.25 1.34 16.02
N GLU A 270 -10.99 0.98 15.79
CA GLU A 270 -10.19 1.41 14.64
C GLU A 270 -10.71 0.80 13.35
N GLU A 271 -10.93 -0.51 13.35
CA GLU A 271 -11.47 -1.23 12.21
C GLU A 271 -12.88 -0.74 11.86
N ARG A 272 -13.68 -0.48 12.88
CA ARG A 272 -15.03 0.12 12.69
C ARG A 272 -14.93 1.48 11.99
N ARG A 273 -14.06 2.39 12.43
CA ARG A 273 -13.86 3.69 11.77
C ARG A 273 -13.37 3.52 10.33
N ALA A 274 -12.39 2.66 10.08
CA ALA A 274 -11.89 2.40 8.72
C ALA A 274 -12.99 1.88 7.79
N ARG A 275 -13.77 0.90 8.28
CA ARG A 275 -14.85 0.28 7.50
C ARG A 275 -16.08 1.18 7.33
N MET A 276 -16.31 2.07 8.28
CA MET A 276 -17.47 2.98 8.28
C MET A 276 -17.19 4.26 7.50
N SER A 277 -16.09 4.96 7.81
CA SER A 277 -15.82 6.31 7.34
C SER A 277 -14.59 6.43 6.43
N GLY A 278 -13.92 5.33 6.13
CA GLY A 278 -12.69 5.37 5.33
C GLY A 278 -11.55 6.12 6.04
N GLU A 279 -11.61 6.23 7.35
CA GLU A 279 -10.46 6.67 8.13
C GLU A 279 -9.37 5.61 8.03
N ILE A 280 -8.14 6.06 7.81
CA ILE A 280 -7.00 5.15 7.87
C ILE A 280 -7.01 4.58 9.28
N ALA A 281 -7.25 3.28 9.39
CA ALA A 281 -7.15 2.61 10.66
C ALA A 281 -5.72 2.89 11.15
N ALA A 282 -5.63 3.86 12.04
CA ALA A 282 -4.40 4.03 12.81
C ALA A 282 -4.23 2.66 13.46
N LEU A 283 -3.28 1.94 12.95
CA LEU A 283 -2.76 0.64 13.29
C LEU A 283 -3.13 0.20 14.71
N GLY A 284 -4.38 -0.09 14.99
CA GLY A 284 -4.84 -0.61 16.28
C GLY A 284 -4.19 -1.94 16.64
N ARG A 285 -3.48 -2.52 15.66
CA ARG A 285 -2.61 -3.68 15.81
C ARG A 285 -1.13 -3.34 15.78
N ARG A 286 -0.78 -2.06 15.78
CA ARG A 286 0.61 -1.62 15.79
C ARG A 286 1.32 -2.12 17.05
N ILE A 287 2.47 -2.74 16.87
CA ILE A 287 3.20 -3.37 17.96
C ILE A 287 3.96 -2.33 18.78
N VAL A 288 4.69 -1.41 18.13
CA VAL A 288 5.47 -0.37 18.82
C VAL A 288 4.66 0.93 18.89
N THR A 289 3.64 0.93 19.74
CA THR A 289 2.67 2.05 19.84
C THR A 289 3.27 3.35 20.36
N THR A 290 4.39 3.29 21.07
CA THR A 290 5.09 4.44 21.66
C THR A 290 6.05 5.15 20.72
N PHE A 291 6.35 4.57 19.54
CA PHE A 291 7.16 5.23 18.52
C PHE A 291 6.34 6.35 17.86
N THR A 292 6.80 7.58 17.95
CA THR A 292 6.12 8.78 17.45
C THR A 292 7.12 9.69 16.74
N GLN A 293 6.64 10.79 16.17
CA GLN A 293 7.50 11.78 15.52
C GLN A 293 8.58 12.35 16.47
N SER A 294 8.32 12.41 17.77
CA SER A 294 9.31 12.85 18.76
C SER A 294 10.46 11.87 18.98
N SER A 295 10.35 10.63 18.48
CA SER A 295 11.43 9.65 18.47
C SER A 295 12.32 9.75 17.23
N ILE A 296 11.99 10.66 16.28
CA ILE A 296 12.76 10.89 15.06
C ILE A 296 13.55 12.17 15.21
N ILE A 297 14.85 12.09 14.93
CA ILE A 297 15.76 13.25 14.92
C ILE A 297 16.17 13.56 13.49
N GLU A 298 16.14 14.83 13.12
CA GLU A 298 16.59 15.25 11.78
C GLU A 298 18.07 14.97 11.58
N SER A 299 18.42 14.28 10.51
CA SER A 299 19.79 13.87 10.19
C SER A 299 20.75 15.06 10.07
N SER A 300 20.27 16.20 9.57
CA SER A 300 21.03 17.44 9.47
C SER A 300 21.36 18.07 10.83
N SER A 301 20.59 17.74 11.87
CA SER A 301 20.77 18.23 13.24
C SER A 301 21.53 17.24 14.12
N LEU A 302 21.78 16.03 13.60
CA LEU A 302 22.43 14.97 14.36
C LEU A 302 23.95 15.13 14.30
N HIS A 303 24.56 15.35 15.44
CA HIS A 303 26.01 15.37 15.61
C HIS A 303 26.43 14.29 16.62
N ILE A 304 27.16 13.28 16.15
CA ILE A 304 27.68 12.20 16.98
C ILE A 304 29.21 12.38 17.09
N PRO A 305 29.73 12.76 18.26
CA PRO A 305 31.16 12.91 18.46
C PRO A 305 31.93 11.63 18.10
N PRO A 306 33.20 11.74 17.60
CA PRO A 306 33.98 10.57 17.18
C PRO A 306 34.22 9.56 18.31
N GLU A 307 34.35 10.03 19.53
CA GLU A 307 34.60 9.23 20.75
C GLU A 307 33.39 8.40 21.19
N VAL A 308 32.18 8.77 20.78
CA VAL A 308 30.97 8.03 21.16
C VAL A 308 31.05 6.60 20.62
N PRO A 309 30.92 5.60 21.50
CA PRO A 309 30.95 4.20 21.08
C PRO A 309 29.76 3.87 20.19
N ARG A 310 30.00 3.03 19.19
CA ARG A 310 28.97 2.63 18.22
C ARG A 310 28.80 1.12 18.18
N LEU A 311 27.61 0.72 17.92
CA LEU A 311 27.16 -0.64 17.76
C LEU A 311 26.67 -0.87 16.31
N LEU A 312 27.17 -1.89 15.64
CA LEU A 312 26.59 -2.42 14.41
C LEU A 312 25.68 -3.59 14.75
N VAL A 313 24.45 -3.58 14.26
CA VAL A 313 23.49 -4.68 14.38
C VAL A 313 23.15 -5.21 12.99
N VAL A 314 23.20 -6.53 12.82
CA VAL A 314 22.89 -7.20 11.55
C VAL A 314 21.84 -8.26 11.76
N ASP A 315 20.81 -8.24 10.94
CA ASP A 315 19.90 -9.37 10.74
C ASP A 315 20.30 -10.09 9.45
N PRO A 316 21.17 -11.15 9.54
CA PRO A 316 21.65 -11.85 8.37
C PRO A 316 20.61 -12.84 7.88
N HIS A 317 20.56 -13.06 6.57
CA HIS A 317 19.68 -14.07 5.98
C HIS A 317 20.35 -14.75 4.80
N HIS A 318 20.17 -16.08 4.65
CA HIS A 318 20.86 -16.85 3.58
C HIS A 318 20.24 -16.69 2.20
N SER A 319 18.95 -16.35 2.14
CA SER A 319 18.19 -16.32 0.87
C SER A 319 17.63 -14.96 0.50
N ARG A 320 17.88 -13.94 1.32
CA ARG A 320 17.43 -12.58 1.08
C ARG A 320 18.48 -11.57 1.52
N LYS A 321 18.30 -10.32 1.12
CA LYS A 321 19.17 -9.21 1.48
C LYS A 321 19.18 -9.03 3.01
N PRO A 322 20.32 -8.97 3.69
CA PRO A 322 20.37 -8.68 5.13
C PRO A 322 19.98 -7.24 5.41
N PHE A 323 19.57 -6.97 6.65
CA PHE A 323 19.32 -5.62 7.12
C PHE A 323 20.37 -5.25 8.21
N MET A 324 20.85 -4.01 8.20
CA MET A 324 21.85 -3.52 9.15
C MET A 324 21.51 -2.13 9.65
N ILE A 325 21.81 -1.88 10.91
CA ILE A 325 21.77 -0.53 11.50
C ILE A 325 23.03 -0.23 12.29
N TRP A 326 23.43 1.05 12.28
CA TRP A 326 24.48 1.58 13.14
C TRP A 326 23.86 2.46 14.21
N VAL A 327 24.26 2.23 15.46
CA VAL A 327 23.68 2.85 16.65
C VAL A 327 24.76 3.52 17.44
N ALA A 328 24.63 4.80 17.72
CA ALA A 328 25.42 5.50 18.71
C ALA A 328 24.92 5.17 20.12
N VAL A 329 25.84 4.89 21.02
CA VAL A 329 25.57 4.48 22.38
C VAL A 329 26.11 5.55 23.34
N GLU A 330 25.18 6.34 23.88
CA GLU A 330 25.52 7.49 24.73
C GLU A 330 25.10 7.17 26.18
N ASP A 331 25.68 7.92 27.13
CA ASP A 331 25.34 7.83 28.56
C ASP A 331 25.43 6.40 29.13
N GLY A 332 26.48 5.63 28.75
CA GLY A 332 26.65 4.26 29.21
C GLY A 332 25.55 3.28 28.74
N GLY A 333 24.82 3.63 27.67
CA GLY A 333 23.74 2.83 27.10
C GLY A 333 22.33 3.27 27.49
N GLU A 334 22.20 4.38 28.22
CA GLU A 334 20.90 4.96 28.57
C GLU A 334 20.27 5.66 27.35
N GLN A 335 21.07 6.15 26.38
CA GLN A 335 20.60 6.74 25.14
C GLN A 335 21.14 5.95 23.94
N LEU A 336 20.25 5.54 23.05
CA LEU A 336 20.56 4.86 21.78
C LEU A 336 20.08 5.72 20.62
N THR A 337 20.96 6.04 19.68
CA THR A 337 20.60 6.79 18.49
C THR A 337 20.94 5.99 17.23
N ILE A 338 19.92 5.51 16.52
CA ILE A 338 20.06 4.83 15.23
C ILE A 338 20.34 5.91 14.19
N TYR A 339 21.55 5.98 13.64
CA TYR A 339 21.98 7.08 12.79
C TYR A 339 22.24 6.68 11.33
N ARG A 340 22.34 5.39 11.05
CA ARG A 340 22.54 4.83 9.70
C ARG A 340 21.88 3.48 9.58
N GLU A 341 21.38 3.17 8.40
CA GLU A 341 20.86 1.85 8.02
C GLU A 341 21.44 1.40 6.69
N TRP A 342 21.36 0.12 6.41
CA TRP A 342 21.64 -0.45 5.12
C TRP A 342 20.67 -1.62 4.87
N PRO A 343 20.06 -1.73 3.67
CA PRO A 343 20.22 -0.83 2.52
C PRO A 343 19.57 0.55 2.75
N GLU A 344 20.12 1.57 2.08
CA GLU A 344 19.55 2.93 2.08
C GLU A 344 18.32 3.02 1.17
N GLU A 345 18.27 2.18 0.13
CA GLU A 345 17.08 2.05 -0.70
C GLU A 345 15.97 1.32 0.06
N GLU A 346 14.75 1.40 -0.45
CA GLU A 346 13.64 0.68 0.14
C GLU A 346 13.97 -0.80 0.35
N PHE A 347 13.87 -1.25 1.58
CA PHE A 347 14.11 -2.63 1.95
C PHE A 347 12.92 -3.50 1.56
N GLU A 348 13.14 -4.39 0.59
CA GLU A 348 12.18 -5.43 0.20
C GLU A 348 12.62 -6.77 0.76
N LYS A 349 11.75 -7.39 1.56
CA LYS A 349 11.97 -8.72 2.16
C LYS A 349 12.02 -9.84 1.11
N ILE A 350 11.47 -9.62 -0.09
CA ILE A 350 11.25 -10.66 -1.11
C ILE A 350 12.29 -10.53 -2.22
N GLY A 351 13.00 -11.63 -2.48
CA GLY A 351 13.92 -11.79 -3.60
C GLY A 351 15.20 -12.53 -3.19
N PRO A 352 15.87 -13.22 -4.12
CA PRO A 352 17.14 -13.86 -3.82
C PRO A 352 18.18 -12.81 -3.48
N SER A 353 18.90 -13.00 -2.38
CA SER A 353 20.05 -12.15 -2.06
C SER A 353 21.17 -12.44 -3.06
N GLN A 354 21.61 -11.42 -3.78
CA GLN A 354 22.84 -11.46 -4.56
C GLN A 354 24.03 -10.90 -3.74
N VAL A 355 23.82 -10.62 -2.47
CA VAL A 355 24.83 -9.99 -1.61
C VAL A 355 25.69 -11.07 -0.97
N THR A 356 26.93 -11.16 -1.41
CA THR A 356 27.94 -12.06 -0.84
C THR A 356 28.56 -11.47 0.44
N LEU A 357 29.21 -12.32 1.24
CA LEU A 357 29.91 -11.85 2.44
C LEU A 357 31.03 -10.85 2.11
N ASP A 358 31.67 -10.99 0.95
CA ASP A 358 32.68 -10.04 0.46
C ASP A 358 32.08 -8.65 0.23
N VAL A 359 30.92 -8.58 -0.45
CA VAL A 359 30.19 -7.33 -0.66
C VAL A 359 29.76 -6.71 0.68
N LEU A 360 29.24 -7.52 1.60
CA LEU A 360 28.85 -7.03 2.93
C LEU A 360 30.06 -6.51 3.72
N ASN A 361 31.19 -7.22 3.68
CA ASN A 361 32.44 -6.73 4.28
C ASN A 361 32.85 -5.36 3.71
N GLY A 362 32.77 -5.20 2.38
CA GLY A 362 33.04 -3.91 1.72
C GLY A 362 32.11 -2.81 2.19
N VAL A 363 30.79 -3.08 2.26
CA VAL A 363 29.79 -2.14 2.76
C VAL A 363 30.07 -1.75 4.21
N ILE A 364 30.30 -2.73 5.09
CA ILE A 364 30.54 -2.47 6.52
C ILE A 364 31.81 -1.63 6.69
N LYS A 365 32.93 -2.02 6.10
CA LYS A 365 34.19 -1.27 6.23
C LYS A 365 34.11 0.15 5.66
N THR A 366 33.38 0.31 4.55
CA THR A 366 33.18 1.66 3.97
C THR A 366 32.31 2.52 4.86
N ALA A 367 31.22 1.97 5.38
CA ALA A 367 30.29 2.70 6.24
C ALA A 367 30.91 3.06 7.60
N GLU A 368 31.69 2.15 8.18
CA GLU A 368 32.34 2.36 9.47
C GLU A 368 33.51 3.37 9.37
N GLY A 369 34.27 3.32 8.27
CA GLY A 369 35.37 4.27 8.04
C GLY A 369 36.32 4.38 9.22
N ARG A 370 36.32 5.57 9.88
CA ARG A 370 37.10 5.87 11.09
C ARG A 370 36.25 5.95 12.35
N GLU A 371 35.05 5.45 12.30
CA GLU A 371 34.14 5.49 13.45
C GLU A 371 34.55 4.51 14.54
N ASN A 372 34.27 4.85 15.79
CA ASN A 372 34.56 4.01 16.95
C ASN A 372 33.51 2.89 17.10
N ILE A 373 33.62 1.83 16.29
CA ILE A 373 32.71 0.66 16.35
C ILE A 373 33.25 -0.31 17.40
N VAL A 374 32.64 -0.29 18.57
CA VAL A 374 33.06 -1.10 19.70
C VAL A 374 32.45 -2.50 19.68
N TRP A 375 31.21 -2.58 19.21
CA TRP A 375 30.49 -3.86 19.16
C TRP A 375 29.86 -4.09 17.78
N ARG A 376 29.84 -5.39 17.41
CA ARG A 376 29.04 -5.87 16.29
C ARG A 376 28.23 -7.07 16.76
N ILE A 377 26.94 -6.99 16.59
CA ILE A 377 26.01 -8.08 16.99
C ILE A 377 25.17 -8.52 15.80
N CYS A 378 24.72 -9.77 15.85
CA CYS A 378 23.79 -10.26 14.84
C CYS A 378 22.77 -11.21 15.46
N ASP A 379 21.71 -11.50 14.70
CA ASP A 379 20.72 -12.49 15.09
C ASP A 379 21.38 -13.81 15.52
N PRO A 380 21.04 -14.34 16.72
CA PRO A 380 21.70 -15.54 17.25
C PRO A 380 21.40 -16.80 16.46
N ALA A 381 20.23 -16.89 15.82
CA ALA A 381 19.83 -18.07 15.06
C ALA A 381 20.49 -18.09 13.68
N PHE A 382 20.24 -17.07 12.86
CA PHE A 382 20.82 -16.99 11.51
C PHE A 382 22.31 -16.71 11.50
N GLY A 383 22.83 -15.96 12.48
CA GLY A 383 24.24 -15.67 12.58
C GLY A 383 25.12 -16.92 12.67
N ARG A 384 24.67 -17.96 13.36
CA ARG A 384 25.38 -19.25 13.54
C ARG A 384 24.92 -20.35 12.60
N GLN A 385 23.85 -20.14 11.85
CA GLN A 385 23.29 -21.14 10.95
C GLN A 385 24.20 -21.34 9.73
N LYS A 386 24.59 -22.59 9.47
CA LYS A 386 25.32 -22.97 8.25
C LYS A 386 24.32 -23.25 7.13
N ALA A 387 24.49 -22.59 6.00
CA ALA A 387 23.66 -22.83 4.84
C ALA A 387 24.16 -24.10 4.08
N LYS A 388 23.20 -24.87 3.54
CA LYS A 388 23.49 -25.99 2.64
C LYS A 388 22.75 -25.76 1.32
N VAL A 389 23.49 -25.50 0.26
CA VAL A 389 22.96 -25.28 -1.09
C VAL A 389 23.56 -26.31 -2.04
N LEU A 390 22.70 -27.05 -2.75
CA LEU A 390 23.11 -28.08 -3.71
C LEU A 390 24.14 -29.08 -3.16
N GLY A 391 24.02 -29.45 -1.88
CA GLY A 391 24.93 -30.38 -1.22
C GLY A 391 26.22 -29.76 -0.65
N THR A 392 26.55 -28.53 -1.00
CA THR A 392 27.69 -27.79 -0.48
C THR A 392 27.31 -27.05 0.79
N GLN A 393 28.12 -27.22 1.85
CA GLN A 393 27.95 -26.50 3.11
C GLN A 393 28.74 -25.19 3.07
N PHE A 394 28.05 -24.09 3.36
CA PHE A 394 28.65 -22.76 3.48
C PHE A 394 28.90 -22.42 4.94
N PRO A 395 29.91 -21.59 5.26
CA PRO A 395 30.15 -21.11 6.61
C PRO A 395 28.94 -20.33 7.13
N SER A 396 28.79 -20.25 8.45
CA SER A 396 27.82 -19.36 9.05
C SER A 396 28.20 -17.88 8.75
N PHE A 397 27.24 -16.96 8.92
CA PHE A 397 27.54 -15.53 8.76
C PHE A 397 28.70 -15.09 9.65
N VAL A 398 28.70 -15.51 10.92
CA VAL A 398 29.76 -15.14 11.89
C VAL A 398 31.10 -15.73 11.48
N ASP A 399 31.15 -17.04 11.10
CA ASP A 399 32.40 -17.68 10.67
C ASP A 399 32.95 -16.98 9.42
N GLY A 400 32.11 -16.73 8.43
CA GLY A 400 32.52 -16.10 7.19
C GLY A 400 32.97 -14.65 7.37
N MET A 401 32.30 -13.85 8.22
CA MET A 401 32.71 -12.47 8.47
C MET A 401 34.01 -12.40 9.31
N SER A 402 34.27 -13.42 10.13
CA SER A 402 35.55 -13.49 10.89
C SER A 402 36.78 -13.63 9.99
N GLU A 403 36.64 -14.27 8.81
CA GLU A 403 37.68 -14.36 7.79
C GLU A 403 38.11 -12.97 7.26
N TYR A 404 37.18 -12.00 7.29
CA TYR A 404 37.45 -10.62 6.92
C TYR A 404 37.91 -9.75 8.10
N GLY A 405 38.10 -10.34 9.31
CA GLY A 405 38.49 -9.65 10.53
C GLY A 405 37.32 -8.93 11.23
N LEU A 406 36.09 -9.24 10.89
CA LEU A 406 34.88 -8.70 11.51
C LEU A 406 34.28 -9.73 12.47
N THR A 407 34.38 -9.46 13.78
CA THR A 407 33.82 -10.34 14.81
C THR A 407 32.45 -9.88 15.24
N PHE A 408 31.50 -10.81 15.29
CA PHE A 408 30.13 -10.56 15.70
C PHE A 408 29.76 -11.34 16.97
N ASP A 409 29.15 -10.66 17.94
CA ASP A 409 28.56 -11.30 19.11
C ASP A 409 27.12 -11.76 18.80
N THR A 410 26.81 -13.00 19.14
CA THR A 410 25.50 -13.60 18.97
C THR A 410 24.77 -13.81 20.32
N ARG A 411 25.32 -13.28 21.43
CA ARG A 411 24.73 -13.37 22.77
C ARG A 411 23.66 -12.28 22.95
N VAL A 412 22.75 -12.18 22.00
CA VAL A 412 21.62 -11.26 22.01
C VAL A 412 20.41 -12.01 22.56
N ASP A 413 19.67 -11.37 23.46
CA ASP A 413 18.38 -11.91 23.90
C ASP A 413 17.38 -11.82 22.74
N ASN A 414 16.86 -12.96 22.31
CA ASN A 414 15.93 -13.06 21.17
C ASN A 414 14.47 -13.25 21.59
N ASP A 415 14.15 -13.08 22.87
CA ASP A 415 12.78 -13.15 23.35
C ASP A 415 11.93 -12.04 22.72
N LEU A 416 10.91 -12.44 21.97
CA LEU A 416 10.10 -11.54 21.18
C LEU A 416 9.23 -10.62 22.06
N GLU A 417 8.58 -11.17 23.07
CA GLU A 417 7.66 -10.41 23.93
C GLU A 417 8.41 -9.39 24.77
N ARG A 418 9.52 -9.82 25.37
CA ARG A 418 10.42 -8.94 26.12
C ARG A 418 11.00 -7.86 25.24
N GLY A 419 11.40 -8.20 24.01
CA GLY A 419 11.90 -7.26 23.02
C GLY A 419 10.86 -6.22 22.63
N ILE A 420 9.62 -6.62 22.38
CA ILE A 420 8.51 -5.70 22.11
C ILE A 420 8.30 -4.73 23.28
N GLN A 421 8.31 -5.25 24.51
CA GLN A 421 8.15 -4.40 25.68
C GLN A 421 9.34 -3.45 25.85
N THR A 422 10.58 -3.90 25.59
CA THR A 422 11.77 -3.08 25.63
C THR A 422 11.72 -1.94 24.60
N LEU A 423 11.23 -2.21 23.38
CA LEU A 423 11.02 -1.16 22.38
C LEU A 423 9.97 -0.16 22.82
N ARG A 424 8.81 -0.64 23.35
CA ARG A 424 7.75 0.24 23.85
C ARG A 424 8.26 1.15 24.96
N ASP A 425 9.03 0.62 25.91
CA ASP A 425 9.60 1.41 26.99
C ASP A 425 10.71 2.36 26.50
N GLY A 426 11.53 1.92 25.56
CA GLY A 426 12.59 2.73 24.96
C GLY A 426 12.11 3.94 24.15
N PHE A 427 10.93 3.82 23.52
CA PHE A 427 10.31 4.93 22.77
C PHE A 427 9.36 5.79 23.60
N LYS A 428 9.10 5.46 24.88
CA LYS A 428 8.37 6.37 25.76
C LYS A 428 9.16 7.64 26.00
N ILE A 429 8.47 8.76 25.98
CA ILE A 429 9.08 10.03 26.37
C ILE A 429 9.28 10.03 27.89
N SER A 430 10.52 10.19 28.30
CA SER A 430 10.87 10.35 29.72
C SER A 430 10.32 11.69 30.24
N SER A 431 9.63 11.66 31.37
CA SER A 431 9.16 12.86 32.06
C SER A 431 10.32 13.71 32.60
N THR A 432 11.51 13.11 32.79
CA THR A 432 12.68 13.77 33.31
C THR A 432 13.49 14.48 32.24
N THR A 433 13.70 13.81 31.08
CA THR A 433 14.53 14.35 29.99
C THR A 433 13.74 14.98 28.86
N GLY A 434 12.42 14.71 28.76
CA GLY A 434 11.59 15.11 27.64
C GLY A 434 11.89 14.38 26.32
N ARG A 435 12.73 13.34 26.35
CA ARG A 435 13.17 12.55 25.17
C ARG A 435 12.93 11.08 25.38
N SER A 436 12.80 10.33 24.30
CA SER A 436 12.83 8.86 24.33
C SER A 436 14.26 8.34 24.45
N ARG A 437 14.43 7.20 25.10
CA ARG A 437 15.72 6.50 25.23
C ARG A 437 16.25 6.05 23.86
N ILE A 438 15.38 5.73 22.92
CA ILE A 438 15.75 5.33 21.56
C ILE A 438 15.33 6.44 20.60
N LEU A 439 16.27 6.92 19.81
CA LEU A 439 16.06 7.88 18.74
C LEU A 439 16.44 7.25 17.40
N VAL A 440 15.77 7.70 16.34
CA VAL A 440 16.02 7.23 14.98
C VAL A 440 16.26 8.45 14.10
N SER A 441 17.35 8.49 13.38
CA SER A 441 17.66 9.56 12.44
C SER A 441 16.72 9.53 11.23
N SER A 442 16.32 10.69 10.75
CA SER A 442 15.36 10.84 9.65
C SER A 442 15.81 10.20 8.33
N ASN A 443 17.10 9.92 8.15
CA ASN A 443 17.62 9.19 7.00
C ASN A 443 17.49 7.65 7.12
N CYS A 444 17.12 7.12 8.29
CA CYS A 444 16.85 5.68 8.47
C CYS A 444 15.39 5.35 8.11
N HIS A 445 15.07 5.46 6.82
CA HIS A 445 13.69 5.39 6.32
C HIS A 445 13.05 4.01 6.53
N ASN A 446 13.84 2.93 6.37
CA ASN A 446 13.35 1.57 6.52
C ASN A 446 13.05 1.23 7.99
N ALA A 447 13.94 1.61 8.90
CA ALA A 447 13.73 1.43 10.35
C ALA A 447 12.52 2.24 10.83
N ILE A 448 12.39 3.51 10.42
CA ILE A 448 11.26 4.38 10.76
C ILE A 448 9.96 3.74 10.26
N ARG A 449 9.93 3.36 8.98
CA ARG A 449 8.76 2.73 8.36
C ARG A 449 8.37 1.43 9.08
N ALA A 450 9.36 0.60 9.39
CA ALA A 450 9.12 -0.65 10.10
C ALA A 450 8.53 -0.42 11.50
N LEU A 451 9.08 0.51 12.28
CA LEU A 451 8.57 0.87 13.61
C LEU A 451 7.16 1.50 13.56
N GLN A 452 6.84 2.22 12.51
CA GLN A 452 5.52 2.81 12.30
C GLN A 452 4.46 1.78 11.94
N PHE A 453 4.82 0.73 11.21
CA PHE A 453 3.85 -0.13 10.53
C PHE A 453 3.91 -1.61 10.93
N TRP A 454 4.87 -2.02 11.74
CA TRP A 454 4.90 -3.37 12.27
C TRP A 454 3.69 -3.63 13.17
N SER A 455 2.91 -4.63 12.81
CA SER A 455 1.58 -4.87 13.38
C SER A 455 1.33 -6.36 13.63
N TYR A 456 0.36 -6.66 14.48
CA TYR A 456 -0.16 -8.00 14.64
C TYR A 456 -1.06 -8.38 13.46
N GLU A 457 -0.96 -9.63 13.02
CA GLU A 457 -1.82 -10.27 12.03
C GLU A 457 -2.63 -11.39 12.68
N ASP A 458 -3.82 -11.67 12.13
CA ASP A 458 -4.61 -12.81 12.55
C ASP A 458 -3.90 -14.10 12.14
N ALA A 459 -3.56 -14.94 13.11
CA ALA A 459 -3.06 -16.28 12.91
C ALA A 459 -4.23 -17.28 12.84
N GLU A 460 -3.95 -18.50 12.35
CA GLU A 460 -4.89 -19.60 12.44
C GLU A 460 -5.28 -19.84 13.90
N ALA A 461 -6.53 -20.17 14.18
CA ALA A 461 -7.09 -20.39 15.51
C ALA A 461 -7.38 -19.14 16.38
N GLY A 462 -7.40 -17.93 15.80
CA GLY A 462 -7.76 -16.71 16.54
C GLY A 462 -6.64 -16.13 17.41
N GLU A 463 -5.43 -16.65 17.29
CA GLU A 463 -4.24 -16.03 17.88
C GLU A 463 -3.73 -14.87 17.04
N MET A 464 -3.16 -13.87 17.68
CA MET A 464 -2.50 -12.76 17.02
C MET A 464 -0.99 -12.96 17.04
N LYS A 465 -0.34 -12.90 15.89
CA LYS A 465 1.12 -12.96 15.78
C LYS A 465 1.68 -11.70 15.11
N PRO A 466 2.91 -11.28 15.45
CA PRO A 466 3.58 -10.20 14.71
C PRO A 466 3.74 -10.56 13.25
N SER A 467 3.45 -9.57 12.39
CA SER A 467 3.61 -9.69 10.94
C SER A 467 5.06 -9.97 10.56
N GLU A 468 5.27 -10.84 9.59
CA GLU A 468 6.58 -11.06 8.99
C GLU A 468 7.04 -9.87 8.12
N ALA A 469 6.11 -9.02 7.69
CA ALA A 469 6.43 -7.76 7.04
C ALA A 469 7.10 -6.81 8.05
N PHE A 470 8.13 -6.12 7.64
CA PHE A 470 8.90 -5.19 8.49
C PHE A 470 9.68 -5.82 9.65
N LYS A 471 9.68 -7.14 9.80
CA LYS A 471 10.31 -7.81 10.94
C LYS A 471 11.82 -7.57 11.01
N ASP A 472 12.55 -7.75 9.91
CA ASP A 472 14.02 -7.64 9.90
C ASP A 472 14.55 -6.27 10.36
N PRO A 473 14.00 -5.11 9.87
CA PRO A 473 14.39 -3.82 10.42
C PRO A 473 14.03 -3.63 11.90
N VAL A 474 12.85 -4.12 12.32
CA VAL A 474 12.46 -4.03 13.74
C VAL A 474 13.32 -4.93 14.61
N ASP A 475 13.67 -6.12 14.14
CA ASP A 475 14.53 -7.04 14.88
C ASP A 475 15.92 -6.45 15.10
N CYS A 476 16.50 -5.74 14.13
CA CYS A 476 17.74 -5.00 14.35
C CYS A 476 17.61 -3.96 15.47
N VAL A 477 16.53 -3.17 15.47
CA VAL A 477 16.27 -2.18 16.54
C VAL A 477 16.04 -2.87 17.88
N ARG A 478 15.31 -3.99 17.89
CA ARG A 478 15.05 -4.81 19.07
C ARG A 478 16.35 -5.38 19.65
N TYR A 479 17.20 -5.94 18.83
CA TYR A 479 18.50 -6.45 19.25
C TYR A 479 19.39 -5.35 19.84
N ALA A 480 19.44 -4.18 19.23
CA ALA A 480 20.14 -3.03 19.78
C ALA A 480 19.62 -2.65 21.19
N ALA A 481 18.28 -2.61 21.35
CA ALA A 481 17.65 -2.21 22.60
C ALA A 481 17.82 -3.23 23.72
N MET A 482 17.97 -4.51 23.38
CA MET A 482 18.09 -5.63 24.33
C MET A 482 19.54 -6.04 24.60
N TYR A 483 20.50 -5.57 23.78
CA TYR A 483 21.89 -5.93 23.97
C TYR A 483 22.46 -5.33 25.25
N ARG A 484 22.96 -6.19 26.12
CA ARG A 484 23.63 -5.75 27.35
C ARG A 484 25.10 -5.44 27.04
N LEU A 485 25.42 -4.15 27.05
CA LEU A 485 26.78 -3.70 26.87
C LEU A 485 27.70 -4.30 27.96
N PRO A 486 28.84 -4.87 27.62
CA PRO A 486 29.80 -5.32 28.61
C PRO A 486 30.25 -4.15 29.50
N ARG A 487 30.31 -4.36 30.81
CA ARG A 487 30.65 -3.32 31.81
C ARG A 487 32.10 -2.81 31.72
N GLU A 488 32.96 -3.41 30.89
CA GLU A 488 34.38 -3.07 30.76
C GLU A 488 34.67 -1.69 30.15
N ILE A 489 33.65 -0.96 29.71
CA ILE A 489 33.82 0.39 29.09
C ILE A 489 33.78 1.51 30.14
N GLU A 490 33.35 1.27 31.36
CA GLU A 490 33.42 2.30 32.42
C GLU A 490 34.85 2.77 32.72
N SER A 491 35.89 2.07 32.19
CA SER A 491 37.31 2.39 32.47
C SER A 491 38.03 3.24 31.42
N TYR A 492 37.37 3.54 30.27
CA TYR A 492 38.03 4.35 29.20
C TYR A 492 37.72 5.86 29.23
N SER A 493 36.93 6.33 30.20
CA SER A 493 36.53 7.73 30.28
C SER A 493 37.46 8.65 31.12
N TYR A 494 38.57 8.12 31.66
CA TYR A 494 39.56 8.94 32.41
C TYR A 494 41.00 8.52 32.08
N ILE A 495 41.48 9.00 30.94
CA ILE A 495 42.93 9.32 30.84
C ILE A 495 43.00 10.83 30.84
N ASP A 496 43.19 11.37 32.03
CA ASP A 496 43.56 12.74 32.29
C ASP A 496 44.91 13.02 31.59
N GLU A 497 44.94 14.05 30.77
CA GLU A 497 46.20 14.63 30.33
C GLU A 497 46.89 15.28 31.54
N GLY A 498 47.98 14.67 32.01
CA GLY A 498 48.95 15.29 32.86
C GLY A 498 50.12 15.89 32.06
#